data_581876bd88c264de00436e26fe144ef6
#
_entry.id   581876bd88c264de00436e26fe144ef6
#
_cell.length_a   1.000
_cell.length_b   1.000
_cell.length_c   1.000
_cell.angle_alpha   90.00
_cell.angle_beta   90.00
_cell.angle_gamma   90.00
#
_symmetry.space_group_name_H-M   'P 1'
#
loop_
_entity.id
_entity.type
_entity.pdbx_description
1 polymer ?
#
loop_
_entity_poly.entity_id
_entity_poly.type
_entity_poly.pdbx_seq_one_letter_code
_entity_poly.pdbx_strand_id
1 'polypeptide(L)'
;MTTLSPQISPALSIVHPITLDHGKNAHVWDTAGKQYIDFVCGIGVLNLGHCHPNVVNAIVQQAQKMTHYAFNAAPHQPYSLLMDALADFIPTQQPLVGMLTNSGAEATENALKVARFNTKRSAVIAFDGAFHGRTLAALNLNGKVAPYKVGLGALPGPVFHIPFPSPDTGVSAQTAIAALQRLGEVEIGFDEVAAIIVEPVQGDGGFQVLDAEFAQYLRQFCDQHGILLILDEIQSGFGRTGKRFAFEHLGIEPDLLLLGKSIAGGMPLGAMMAKAELFKTMPKGSLGGTYSGNPVACAAALEIIKLLSDAPTLEKWATDYENRVQQHYQQWQQQGLSIVGRLTGIGAMRGIELRHPDGRPGTAELAQILNQAREKGLLLMPSGSSRHIIRLLAPLTIEADTLDHGLRILGDCLANC
;
A
#
# COMPACT_ATOMS: atom_id res chain seq x y z
N MET A 1 -12.55 28.57 6.95
CA MET A 1 -12.68 27.47 5.98
C MET A 1 -11.87 27.87 4.76
N THR A 2 -10.88 27.05 4.39
CA THR A 2 -10.11 27.30 3.17
C THR A 2 -11.02 27.05 1.97
N THR A 3 -11.26 28.08 1.15
CA THR A 3 -12.05 27.95 -0.07
C THR A 3 -11.17 27.26 -1.11
N LEU A 4 -11.48 26.00 -1.43
CA LEU A 4 -10.81 25.30 -2.53
C LEU A 4 -11.08 26.05 -3.85
N SER A 5 -10.10 25.98 -4.77
CA SER A 5 -10.29 26.53 -6.11
C SER A 5 -11.53 25.87 -6.77
N PRO A 6 -12.44 26.68 -7.36
CA PRO A 6 -13.60 26.14 -8.07
C PRO A 6 -13.21 25.32 -9.32
N GLN A 7 -11.94 25.33 -9.71
CA GLN A 7 -11.39 24.52 -10.80
C GLN A 7 -11.07 23.09 -10.38
N ILE A 8 -11.14 22.77 -9.08
CA ILE A 8 -10.91 21.40 -8.58
C ILE A 8 -12.18 20.58 -8.81
N SER A 9 -12.02 19.42 -9.45
CA SER A 9 -13.15 18.52 -9.70
C SER A 9 -13.86 18.11 -8.40
N PRO A 10 -15.19 18.28 -8.31
CA PRO A 10 -15.96 17.84 -7.15
C PRO A 10 -15.99 16.31 -6.96
N ALA A 11 -15.52 15.55 -7.94
CA ALA A 11 -15.37 14.09 -7.83
C ALA A 11 -14.17 13.67 -6.94
N LEU A 12 -13.28 14.61 -6.57
CA LEU A 12 -12.22 14.35 -5.61
C LEU A 12 -12.76 14.35 -4.18
N SER A 13 -12.57 13.23 -3.46
CA SER A 13 -12.93 13.14 -2.05
C SER A 13 -11.82 13.73 -1.17
N ILE A 14 -12.16 14.71 -0.36
CA ILE A 14 -11.26 15.36 0.60
C ILE A 14 -11.72 15.00 2.02
N VAL A 15 -10.87 14.28 2.76
CA VAL A 15 -11.17 13.84 4.13
C VAL A 15 -11.02 14.99 5.12
N HIS A 16 -9.95 15.79 4.97
CA HIS A 16 -9.66 16.92 5.84
C HIS A 16 -9.71 18.23 5.04
N PRO A 17 -10.76 19.07 5.20
CA PRO A 17 -10.90 20.33 4.47
C PRO A 17 -10.01 21.43 5.07
N ILE A 18 -8.70 21.20 5.09
CA ILE A 18 -7.65 22.12 5.51
C ILE A 18 -6.64 22.26 4.37
N THR A 19 -5.92 23.37 4.31
CA THR A 19 -4.83 23.57 3.36
C THR A 19 -3.50 23.47 4.10
N LEU A 20 -2.73 22.40 3.80
CA LEU A 20 -1.41 22.19 4.36
C LEU A 20 -0.40 23.12 3.68
N ASP A 21 0.56 23.63 4.45
CA ASP A 21 1.66 24.49 4.01
C ASP A 21 2.98 23.72 3.96
N HIS A 22 3.38 23.12 5.08
CA HIS A 22 4.63 22.37 5.20
C HIS A 22 4.53 21.17 6.13
N GLY A 23 5.56 20.31 6.12
CA GLY A 23 5.64 19.14 6.98
C GLY A 23 7.07 18.84 7.42
N LYS A 24 7.21 18.21 8.60
CA LYS A 24 8.48 17.72 9.13
C LYS A 24 8.24 16.46 9.96
N ASN A 25 8.88 15.36 9.59
CA ASN A 25 8.70 14.04 10.21
C ASN A 25 7.21 13.67 10.34
N ALA A 26 6.68 13.50 11.54
CA ALA A 26 5.29 13.15 11.83
C ALA A 26 4.35 14.35 11.98
N HIS A 27 4.78 15.55 11.65
CA HIS A 27 3.99 16.77 11.82
C HIS A 27 3.76 17.47 10.48
N VAL A 28 2.56 18.07 10.36
CA VAL A 28 2.23 18.99 9.26
C VAL A 28 1.59 20.25 9.83
N TRP A 29 1.71 21.35 9.10
CA TRP A 29 1.11 22.65 9.46
C TRP A 29 0.21 23.10 8.33
N ASP A 30 -0.92 23.68 8.70
CA ASP A 30 -1.79 24.34 7.74
C ASP A 30 -1.35 25.80 7.49
N THR A 31 -1.97 26.44 6.50
CA THR A 31 -1.70 27.83 6.14
C THR A 31 -2.08 28.86 7.22
N ALA A 32 -2.80 28.46 8.27
CA ALA A 32 -3.07 29.26 9.45
C ALA A 32 -2.04 29.06 10.58
N GLY A 33 -1.03 28.19 10.34
CA GLY A 33 0.02 27.89 11.31
C GLY A 33 -0.36 26.86 12.36
N LYS A 34 -1.53 26.22 12.25
CA LYS A 34 -1.94 25.14 13.16
C LYS A 34 -1.18 23.86 12.83
N GLN A 35 -0.57 23.28 13.88
CA GLN A 35 0.15 22.02 13.79
C GLN A 35 -0.79 20.82 13.97
N TYR A 36 -0.48 19.74 13.23
CA TYR A 36 -1.15 18.45 13.32
C TYR A 36 -0.13 17.32 13.40
N ILE A 37 -0.44 16.29 14.19
CA ILE A 37 0.23 14.99 14.11
C ILE A 37 -0.38 14.25 12.92
N ASP A 38 0.47 13.74 12.03
CA ASP A 38 0.02 13.10 10.78
C ASP A 38 0.10 11.57 10.87
N PHE A 39 -1.07 10.93 11.12
CA PHE A 39 -1.23 9.49 11.01
C PHE A 39 -1.74 9.03 9.64
N VAL A 40 -1.79 9.94 8.65
CA VAL A 40 -2.12 9.62 7.25
C VAL A 40 -0.86 9.35 6.44
N CYS A 41 0.21 10.13 6.70
CA CYS A 41 1.52 9.95 6.09
C CYS A 41 1.48 9.89 4.55
N GLY A 42 0.68 10.79 3.92
CA GLY A 42 0.45 10.78 2.49
C GLY A 42 -0.24 9.52 1.96
N ILE A 43 -1.06 8.86 2.80
CA ILE A 43 -1.67 7.54 2.57
C ILE A 43 -0.61 6.43 2.51
N GLY A 44 0.30 6.42 3.50
CA GLY A 44 1.37 5.44 3.63
C GLY A 44 2.51 5.61 2.62
N VAL A 45 2.80 6.85 2.24
CA VAL A 45 3.87 7.21 1.29
C VAL A 45 5.16 7.59 2.00
N LEU A 46 5.07 8.14 3.22
CA LEU A 46 6.19 8.78 3.89
C LEU A 46 6.68 7.95 5.10
N ASN A 47 7.17 6.73 4.84
CA ASN A 47 7.63 5.84 5.91
C ASN A 47 8.75 6.46 6.78
N LEU A 48 9.56 7.35 6.23
CA LEU A 48 10.60 8.11 6.94
C LEU A 48 10.17 9.54 7.31
N GLY A 49 8.87 9.84 7.24
CA GLY A 49 8.31 11.14 7.58
C GLY A 49 8.46 12.20 6.50
N HIS A 50 7.83 13.35 6.77
CA HIS A 50 7.91 14.52 5.89
C HIS A 50 9.31 15.10 5.86
N CYS A 51 9.78 15.44 4.67
CA CYS A 51 11.01 16.20 4.44
C CYS A 51 12.24 15.62 5.15
N HIS A 52 12.46 14.30 5.07
CA HIS A 52 13.67 13.70 5.63
C HIS A 52 14.93 14.37 5.03
N PRO A 53 15.87 14.90 5.84
CA PRO A 53 16.94 15.77 5.34
C PRO A 53 17.79 15.16 4.22
N ASN A 54 18.15 13.87 4.35
CA ASN A 54 18.97 13.20 3.33
C ASN A 54 18.21 13.03 2.01
N VAL A 55 16.91 12.72 2.07
CA VAL A 55 16.05 12.56 0.88
C VAL A 55 15.90 13.92 0.17
N VAL A 56 15.60 14.98 0.93
CA VAL A 56 15.50 16.34 0.38
C VAL A 56 16.82 16.77 -0.27
N ASN A 57 17.97 16.53 0.39
CA ASN A 57 19.28 16.82 -0.17
C ASN A 57 19.55 16.08 -1.49
N ALA A 58 19.22 14.78 -1.56
CA ALA A 58 19.36 13.99 -2.79
C ALA A 58 18.50 14.55 -3.94
N ILE A 59 17.25 14.95 -3.64
CA ILE A 59 16.35 15.62 -4.59
C ILE A 59 16.98 16.91 -5.13
N VAL A 60 17.42 17.78 -4.24
CA VAL A 60 18.00 19.10 -4.62
C VAL A 60 19.26 18.92 -5.48
N GLN A 61 20.18 18.06 -5.05
CA GLN A 61 21.41 17.79 -5.80
C GLN A 61 21.14 17.21 -7.19
N GLN A 62 20.19 16.28 -7.31
CA GLN A 62 19.84 15.72 -8.62
C GLN A 62 19.10 16.74 -9.50
N ALA A 63 18.19 17.52 -8.94
CA ALA A 63 17.46 18.55 -9.68
C ALA A 63 18.38 19.62 -10.29
N GLN A 64 19.48 19.95 -9.61
CA GLN A 64 20.51 20.86 -10.14
C GLN A 64 21.33 20.24 -11.28
N LYS A 65 21.42 18.91 -11.39
CA LYS A 65 22.15 18.22 -12.47
C LYS A 65 21.27 17.98 -13.68
N MET A 66 20.09 17.40 -13.46
CA MET A 66 19.14 17.05 -14.51
C MET A 66 17.78 16.72 -13.90
N THR A 67 16.75 17.44 -14.30
CA THR A 67 15.38 17.26 -13.81
C THR A 67 14.64 16.10 -14.51
N HIS A 68 14.95 15.85 -15.79
CA HIS A 68 14.32 14.78 -16.57
C HIS A 68 15.12 14.42 -17.81
N TYR A 69 15.12 13.13 -18.14
CA TYR A 69 15.36 12.59 -19.48
C TYR A 69 14.63 11.25 -19.62
N ALA A 70 14.02 11.00 -20.77
CA ALA A 70 13.34 9.74 -21.03
C ALA A 70 14.36 8.60 -21.16
N PHE A 71 14.33 7.63 -20.25
CA PHE A 71 15.29 6.52 -20.20
C PHE A 71 15.35 5.71 -21.51
N ASN A 72 14.19 5.58 -22.19
CA ASN A 72 14.09 4.90 -23.50
C ASN A 72 14.78 5.66 -24.64
N ALA A 73 14.98 6.97 -24.50
CA ALA A 73 15.72 7.78 -25.47
C ALA A 73 17.23 7.73 -25.23
N ALA A 74 17.65 7.92 -23.98
CA ALA A 74 19.02 7.67 -23.54
C ALA A 74 19.06 7.29 -22.05
N PRO A 75 19.80 6.26 -21.68
CA PRO A 75 19.97 5.88 -20.28
C PRO A 75 20.60 6.99 -19.44
N HIS A 76 20.20 7.07 -18.18
CA HIS A 76 20.82 7.92 -17.19
C HIS A 76 21.17 7.17 -15.91
N GLN A 77 22.26 7.57 -15.26
CA GLN A 77 22.85 6.86 -14.13
C GLN A 77 21.88 6.63 -12.95
N PRO A 78 21.07 7.60 -12.49
CA PRO A 78 20.16 7.37 -11.37
C PRO A 78 19.18 6.20 -11.57
N TYR A 79 18.70 5.96 -12.80
CA TYR A 79 17.82 4.83 -13.10
C TYR A 79 18.56 3.49 -12.92
N SER A 80 19.75 3.36 -13.54
CA SER A 80 20.54 2.12 -13.48
C SER A 80 20.92 1.79 -12.03
N LEU A 81 21.45 2.79 -11.31
CA LEU A 81 21.81 2.61 -9.90
C LEU A 81 20.62 2.18 -9.03
N LEU A 82 19.44 2.76 -9.29
CA LEU A 82 18.23 2.37 -8.54
C LEU A 82 17.80 0.96 -8.85
N MET A 83 17.90 0.50 -10.10
CA MET A 83 17.56 -0.88 -10.46
C MET A 83 18.50 -1.88 -9.77
N ASP A 84 19.80 -1.58 -9.74
CA ASP A 84 20.79 -2.40 -9.02
C ASP A 84 20.48 -2.42 -7.51
N ALA A 85 20.23 -1.24 -6.93
CA ALA A 85 19.90 -1.14 -5.51
C ALA A 85 18.58 -1.85 -5.14
N LEU A 86 17.57 -1.83 -6.01
CA LEU A 86 16.33 -2.59 -5.80
C LEU A 86 16.56 -4.10 -5.87
N ALA A 87 17.37 -4.57 -6.83
CA ALA A 87 17.72 -5.98 -6.96
C ALA A 87 18.42 -6.52 -5.70
N ASP A 88 19.30 -5.71 -5.09
CA ASP A 88 19.99 -6.07 -3.85
C ASP A 88 19.10 -5.93 -2.60
N PHE A 89 18.15 -5.00 -2.62
CA PHE A 89 17.28 -4.70 -1.47
C PHE A 89 16.13 -5.70 -1.34
N ILE A 90 15.62 -6.24 -2.45
CA ILE A 90 14.51 -7.21 -2.45
C ILE A 90 15.03 -8.59 -2.04
N PRO A 91 14.55 -9.17 -0.92
CA PRO A 91 15.11 -10.40 -0.35
C PRO A 91 14.55 -11.66 -1.03
N THR A 92 14.85 -11.86 -2.31
CA THR A 92 14.50 -13.07 -3.08
C THR A 92 15.73 -13.91 -3.36
N GLN A 93 15.57 -15.24 -3.55
CA GLN A 93 16.68 -16.16 -3.84
C GLN A 93 17.43 -15.80 -5.13
N GLN A 94 16.69 -15.31 -6.12
CA GLN A 94 17.26 -14.81 -7.37
C GLN A 94 16.91 -13.33 -7.52
N PRO A 95 17.87 -12.48 -7.93
CA PRO A 95 17.58 -11.06 -8.15
C PRO A 95 16.46 -10.87 -9.16
N LEU A 96 15.52 -10.01 -8.83
CA LEU A 96 14.47 -9.60 -9.77
C LEU A 96 14.99 -8.50 -10.69
N VAL A 97 14.49 -8.47 -11.91
CA VAL A 97 14.70 -7.40 -12.89
C VAL A 97 13.36 -6.73 -13.20
N GLY A 98 13.36 -5.54 -13.77
CA GLY A 98 12.08 -4.89 -14.03
C GLY A 98 12.19 -3.51 -14.65
N MET A 99 11.19 -2.70 -14.39
CA MET A 99 11.12 -1.33 -14.85
C MET A 99 10.56 -0.39 -13.79
N LEU A 100 10.98 0.86 -13.84
CA LEU A 100 10.39 1.93 -13.04
C LEU A 100 9.12 2.46 -13.71
N THR A 101 8.19 2.95 -12.91
CA THR A 101 6.91 3.54 -13.32
C THR A 101 6.67 4.86 -12.56
N ASN A 102 5.60 5.59 -12.87
CA ASN A 102 5.28 6.85 -12.17
C ASN A 102 4.31 6.64 -10.99
N SER A 103 3.67 5.48 -10.95
CA SER A 103 2.68 5.13 -9.92
C SER A 103 2.56 3.63 -9.74
N GLY A 104 1.97 3.20 -8.61
CA GLY A 104 1.62 1.81 -8.39
C GLY A 104 0.60 1.27 -9.41
N ALA A 105 -0.35 2.11 -9.85
CA ALA A 105 -1.31 1.71 -10.88
C ALA A 105 -0.61 1.35 -12.20
N GLU A 106 0.39 2.13 -12.63
CA GLU A 106 1.21 1.79 -13.79
C GLU A 106 2.02 0.50 -13.59
N ALA A 107 2.55 0.27 -12.39
CA ALA A 107 3.22 -0.98 -12.05
C ALA A 107 2.27 -2.18 -12.22
N THR A 108 1.04 -2.06 -11.72
CA THR A 108 -0.03 -3.07 -11.88
C THR A 108 -0.34 -3.32 -13.35
N GLU A 109 -0.58 -2.28 -14.15
CA GLU A 109 -0.87 -2.41 -15.59
C GLU A 109 0.27 -3.11 -16.35
N ASN A 110 1.53 -2.80 -16.03
CA ASN A 110 2.68 -3.44 -16.66
C ASN A 110 2.84 -4.90 -16.19
N ALA A 111 2.53 -5.22 -14.93
CA ALA A 111 2.52 -6.61 -14.46
C ALA A 111 1.47 -7.46 -15.19
N LEU A 112 0.27 -6.92 -15.43
CA LEU A 112 -0.75 -7.60 -16.22
C LEU A 112 -0.28 -7.86 -17.66
N LYS A 113 0.42 -6.90 -18.27
CA LYS A 113 1.00 -7.07 -19.62
C LYS A 113 2.03 -8.21 -19.63
N VAL A 114 2.95 -8.23 -18.64
CA VAL A 114 3.97 -9.27 -18.52
C VAL A 114 3.31 -10.64 -18.30
N ALA A 115 2.34 -10.73 -17.41
CA ALA A 115 1.65 -11.97 -17.09
C ALA A 115 0.93 -12.55 -18.33
N ARG A 116 0.11 -11.74 -18.98
CA ARG A 116 -0.64 -12.14 -20.20
C ARG A 116 0.29 -12.52 -21.35
N PHE A 117 1.37 -11.75 -21.52
CA PHE A 117 2.34 -12.06 -22.59
C PHE A 117 3.01 -13.42 -22.39
N ASN A 118 3.42 -13.74 -21.18
CA ASN A 118 4.17 -14.98 -20.90
C ASN A 118 3.25 -16.21 -20.86
N THR A 119 2.10 -16.12 -20.24
CA THR A 119 1.19 -17.25 -20.09
C THR A 119 0.30 -17.48 -21.31
N LYS A 120 0.10 -16.46 -22.17
CA LYS A 120 -0.89 -16.44 -23.27
C LYS A 120 -2.33 -16.59 -22.80
N ARG A 121 -2.55 -16.33 -21.52
CA ARG A 121 -3.85 -16.39 -20.85
C ARG A 121 -4.35 -14.96 -20.55
N SER A 122 -5.65 -14.79 -20.33
CA SER A 122 -6.23 -13.43 -20.18
C SER A 122 -6.80 -13.12 -18.82
N ALA A 123 -7.28 -14.13 -18.08
CA ALA A 123 -7.95 -13.95 -16.82
C ALA A 123 -6.98 -13.66 -15.66
N VAL A 124 -7.47 -12.92 -14.69
CA VAL A 124 -6.74 -12.62 -13.44
C VAL A 124 -7.66 -12.86 -12.25
N ILE A 125 -7.14 -13.47 -11.21
CA ILE A 125 -7.83 -13.62 -9.95
C ILE A 125 -7.30 -12.56 -8.98
N ALA A 126 -8.22 -11.86 -8.31
CA ALA A 126 -7.96 -10.87 -7.27
C ALA A 126 -8.80 -11.21 -6.01
N PHE A 127 -8.77 -10.36 -5.01
CA PHE A 127 -9.41 -10.63 -3.73
C PHE A 127 -10.43 -9.56 -3.35
N ASP A 128 -11.45 -9.97 -2.59
CA ASP A 128 -12.39 -9.05 -1.97
C ASP A 128 -11.62 -8.04 -1.09
N GLY A 129 -12.02 -6.78 -1.13
CA GLY A 129 -11.37 -5.69 -0.38
C GLY A 129 -10.07 -5.16 -0.97
N ALA A 130 -9.50 -5.79 -2.01
CA ALA A 130 -8.24 -5.38 -2.62
C ALA A 130 -8.29 -3.98 -3.25
N PHE A 131 -7.10 -3.33 -3.33
CA PHE A 131 -6.93 -2.07 -4.05
C PHE A 131 -5.59 -2.04 -4.80
N HIS A 132 -5.65 -2.05 -6.14
CA HIS A 132 -4.48 -2.11 -7.02
C HIS A 132 -4.30 -0.90 -7.93
N GLY A 133 -5.19 0.09 -7.85
CA GLY A 133 -5.09 1.32 -8.64
C GLY A 133 -6.41 1.84 -9.17
N ARG A 134 -6.33 2.92 -9.97
CA ARG A 134 -7.51 3.61 -10.54
C ARG A 134 -7.48 3.74 -12.07
N THR A 135 -6.48 3.18 -12.75
CA THR A 135 -6.53 2.94 -14.20
C THR A 135 -7.50 1.80 -14.51
N LEU A 136 -8.05 1.71 -15.69
CA LEU A 136 -9.20 0.83 -15.95
C LEU A 136 -8.95 -0.65 -15.65
N ALA A 137 -7.78 -1.20 -16.03
CA ALA A 137 -7.49 -2.60 -15.72
C ALA A 137 -7.13 -2.79 -14.24
N ALA A 138 -6.31 -1.93 -13.64
CA ALA A 138 -6.04 -1.95 -12.19
C ALA A 138 -7.31 -1.74 -11.37
N LEU A 139 -8.23 -0.89 -11.83
CA LEU A 139 -9.51 -0.66 -11.20
C LEU A 139 -10.39 -1.92 -11.19
N ASN A 140 -10.35 -2.72 -12.28
CA ASN A 140 -11.10 -3.97 -12.34
C ASN A 140 -10.65 -4.98 -11.29
N LEU A 141 -9.37 -4.97 -10.90
CA LEU A 141 -8.80 -5.82 -9.85
C LEU A 141 -9.27 -5.43 -8.44
N ASN A 142 -9.74 -4.20 -8.23
CA ASN A 142 -10.15 -3.76 -6.89
C ASN A 142 -11.35 -4.58 -6.39
N GLY A 143 -11.30 -4.99 -5.13
CA GLY A 143 -12.27 -5.89 -4.48
C GLY A 143 -13.52 -5.20 -3.94
N LYS A 144 -13.86 -3.96 -4.39
CA LYS A 144 -15.10 -3.27 -4.02
C LYS A 144 -15.59 -2.33 -5.12
N VAL A 145 -16.92 -2.15 -5.20
CA VAL A 145 -17.56 -1.31 -6.20
C VAL A 145 -17.51 0.16 -5.81
N ALA A 146 -18.08 0.51 -4.68
CA ALA A 146 -18.11 1.90 -4.23
C ALA A 146 -16.83 2.29 -3.47
N PRO A 147 -16.31 3.51 -3.71
CA PRO A 147 -16.78 4.52 -4.67
C PRO A 147 -16.19 4.36 -6.08
N TYR A 148 -15.31 3.40 -6.31
CA TYR A 148 -14.35 3.38 -7.43
C TYR A 148 -14.94 2.98 -8.77
N LYS A 149 -15.84 1.98 -8.80
CA LYS A 149 -16.39 1.36 -10.04
C LYS A 149 -17.82 1.82 -10.37
N VAL A 150 -18.42 2.67 -9.52
CA VAL A 150 -19.83 3.08 -9.69
C VAL A 150 -20.03 3.79 -11.03
N GLY A 151 -20.96 3.28 -11.84
CA GLY A 151 -21.38 3.90 -13.11
C GLY A 151 -20.43 3.70 -14.30
N LEU A 152 -19.35 2.90 -14.14
CA LEU A 152 -18.38 2.70 -15.23
C LEU A 152 -18.75 1.56 -16.20
N GLY A 153 -19.74 0.74 -15.87
CA GLY A 153 -20.08 -0.43 -16.68
C GLY A 153 -19.00 -1.53 -16.65
N ALA A 154 -18.84 -2.25 -17.76
CA ALA A 154 -17.84 -3.32 -17.87
C ALA A 154 -16.42 -2.74 -17.96
N LEU A 155 -15.52 -3.26 -17.14
CA LEU A 155 -14.10 -2.90 -17.13
C LEU A 155 -13.25 -3.90 -17.94
N PRO A 156 -12.03 -3.53 -18.39
CA PRO A 156 -11.21 -4.36 -19.28
C PRO A 156 -10.78 -5.69 -18.64
N GLY A 157 -10.94 -6.77 -19.40
CA GLY A 157 -10.45 -8.12 -19.13
C GLY A 157 -11.30 -8.92 -18.13
N PRO A 158 -11.22 -10.26 -18.19
CA PRO A 158 -11.86 -11.13 -17.22
C PRO A 158 -11.08 -11.06 -15.88
N VAL A 159 -11.76 -10.60 -14.84
CA VAL A 159 -11.25 -10.57 -13.45
C VAL A 159 -12.26 -11.25 -12.56
N PHE A 160 -11.77 -12.16 -11.74
CA PHE A 160 -12.56 -12.91 -10.78
C PHE A 160 -12.08 -12.56 -9.37
N HIS A 161 -13.00 -12.51 -8.42
CA HIS A 161 -12.67 -12.21 -7.03
C HIS A 161 -13.02 -13.40 -6.14
N ILE A 162 -12.14 -13.68 -5.19
CA ILE A 162 -12.35 -14.66 -4.13
C ILE A 162 -12.21 -13.98 -2.76
N PRO A 163 -12.78 -14.56 -1.69
CA PRO A 163 -12.62 -14.03 -0.35
C PRO A 163 -11.15 -13.91 0.06
N PHE A 164 -10.79 -12.81 0.73
CA PHE A 164 -9.44 -12.61 1.27
C PHE A 164 -9.32 -13.30 2.62
N PRO A 165 -8.50 -14.37 2.74
CA PRO A 165 -8.33 -15.06 4.01
C PRO A 165 -7.44 -14.26 4.96
N SER A 166 -7.94 -14.01 6.15
CA SER A 166 -7.23 -13.24 7.16
C SER A 166 -7.73 -13.60 8.55
N PRO A 167 -6.82 -13.77 9.52
CA PRO A 167 -7.21 -13.93 10.92
C PRO A 167 -7.99 -12.71 11.44
N ASP A 168 -7.76 -11.53 10.83
CA ASP A 168 -8.44 -10.29 11.19
C ASP A 168 -9.94 -10.28 10.82
N THR A 169 -10.37 -11.06 9.82
CA THR A 169 -11.77 -11.06 9.34
C THR A 169 -12.54 -12.32 9.71
N GLY A 170 -11.82 -13.37 10.10
CA GLY A 170 -12.39 -14.70 10.34
C GLY A 170 -12.70 -15.48 9.04
N VAL A 171 -12.23 -14.99 7.89
CA VAL A 171 -12.19 -15.78 6.65
C VAL A 171 -11.00 -16.72 6.74
N SER A 172 -11.25 -18.02 6.82
CA SER A 172 -10.20 -19.03 6.95
C SER A 172 -9.48 -19.31 5.62
N ALA A 173 -8.26 -19.87 5.69
CA ALA A 173 -7.54 -20.39 4.53
C ALA A 173 -8.41 -21.38 3.74
N GLN A 174 -9.09 -22.31 4.42
CA GLN A 174 -9.94 -23.32 3.80
C GLN A 174 -11.12 -22.71 3.04
N THR A 175 -11.71 -21.62 3.55
CA THR A 175 -12.78 -20.89 2.85
C THR A 175 -12.29 -20.31 1.53
N ALA A 176 -11.12 -19.69 1.53
CA ALA A 176 -10.53 -19.12 0.33
C ALA A 176 -10.07 -20.20 -0.67
N ILE A 177 -9.49 -21.29 -0.18
CA ILE A 177 -9.12 -22.46 -1.00
C ILE A 177 -10.36 -23.05 -1.69
N ALA A 178 -11.43 -23.28 -0.95
CA ALA A 178 -12.67 -23.82 -1.53
C ALA A 178 -13.28 -22.86 -2.58
N ALA A 179 -13.23 -21.56 -2.33
CA ALA A 179 -13.68 -20.54 -3.29
C ALA A 179 -12.82 -20.55 -4.57
N LEU A 180 -11.49 -20.66 -4.43
CA LEU A 180 -10.57 -20.76 -5.57
C LEU A 180 -10.83 -22.03 -6.40
N GLN A 181 -10.98 -23.20 -5.75
CA GLN A 181 -11.28 -24.45 -6.45
C GLN A 181 -12.61 -24.39 -7.18
N ARG A 182 -13.66 -23.92 -6.49
CA ARG A 182 -14.99 -23.73 -7.10
C ARG A 182 -14.94 -22.81 -8.31
N LEU A 183 -14.16 -21.71 -8.24
CA LEU A 183 -13.99 -20.80 -9.36
C LEU A 183 -13.41 -21.52 -10.59
N GLY A 184 -12.40 -22.39 -10.37
CA GLY A 184 -11.81 -23.20 -11.44
C GLY A 184 -12.73 -24.24 -12.05
N GLU A 185 -13.67 -24.78 -11.26
CA GLU A 185 -14.61 -25.79 -11.71
C GLU A 185 -15.85 -25.21 -12.41
N VAL A 186 -16.28 -24.01 -12.02
CA VAL A 186 -17.61 -23.49 -12.38
C VAL A 186 -17.57 -22.25 -13.26
N GLU A 187 -16.55 -21.40 -13.11
CA GLU A 187 -16.56 -20.08 -13.75
C GLU A 187 -15.49 -19.94 -14.83
N ILE A 188 -14.24 -20.40 -14.57
CA ILE A 188 -13.14 -20.30 -15.52
C ILE A 188 -12.07 -21.38 -15.23
N GLY A 189 -11.72 -22.16 -16.25
CA GLY A 189 -10.63 -23.12 -16.13
C GLY A 189 -9.29 -22.44 -15.82
N PHE A 190 -8.46 -23.07 -14.98
CA PHE A 190 -7.17 -22.46 -14.57
C PHE A 190 -6.20 -22.29 -15.74
N ASP A 191 -6.39 -23.00 -16.84
CA ASP A 191 -5.62 -22.83 -18.09
C ASP A 191 -5.88 -21.47 -18.79
N GLU A 192 -6.90 -20.72 -18.38
CA GLU A 192 -7.20 -19.37 -18.86
C GLU A 192 -6.68 -18.28 -17.92
N VAL A 193 -6.19 -18.66 -16.72
CA VAL A 193 -5.73 -17.71 -15.70
C VAL A 193 -4.27 -17.37 -15.90
N ALA A 194 -3.98 -16.10 -16.19
CA ALA A 194 -2.65 -15.56 -16.37
C ALA A 194 -1.91 -15.34 -15.04
N ALA A 195 -2.62 -14.79 -14.06
CA ALA A 195 -2.03 -14.40 -12.79
C ALA A 195 -3.05 -14.39 -11.65
N ILE A 196 -2.55 -14.51 -10.44
CA ILE A 196 -3.25 -14.17 -9.20
C ILE A 196 -2.51 -12.99 -8.58
N ILE A 197 -3.23 -11.91 -8.25
CA ILE A 197 -2.67 -10.73 -7.60
C ILE A 197 -3.19 -10.59 -6.19
N VAL A 198 -2.29 -10.35 -5.23
CA VAL A 198 -2.64 -10.24 -3.81
C VAL A 198 -1.75 -9.23 -3.10
N GLU A 199 -2.35 -8.46 -2.16
CA GLU A 199 -1.62 -7.64 -1.19
C GLU A 199 -1.25 -8.53 0.02
N PRO A 200 0.01 -8.64 0.44
CA PRO A 200 0.36 -9.34 1.69
C PRO A 200 -0.31 -8.75 2.93
N VAL A 201 -0.56 -7.43 2.90
CA VAL A 201 -1.43 -6.74 3.84
C VAL A 201 -2.32 -5.78 3.07
N GLN A 202 -3.63 -6.01 3.07
CA GLN A 202 -4.58 -5.15 2.35
C GLN A 202 -4.61 -3.74 2.92
N GLY A 203 -4.33 -2.74 2.08
CA GLY A 203 -4.38 -1.33 2.50
C GLY A 203 -5.82 -0.82 2.66
N ASP A 204 -6.54 -0.73 1.57
CA ASP A 204 -7.90 -0.20 1.53
C ASP A 204 -8.94 -1.15 2.14
N GLY A 205 -8.63 -2.44 2.19
CA GLY A 205 -9.44 -3.46 2.87
C GLY A 205 -9.46 -3.34 4.40
N GLY A 206 -8.55 -2.56 5.00
CA GLY A 206 -8.54 -2.31 6.44
C GLY A 206 -7.36 -2.93 7.20
N PHE A 207 -6.22 -3.01 6.55
CA PHE A 207 -4.96 -3.56 7.09
C PHE A 207 -5.10 -5.02 7.52
N GLN A 208 -5.79 -5.79 6.69
CA GLN A 208 -5.96 -7.22 6.89
C GLN A 208 -4.70 -7.95 6.43
N VAL A 209 -4.14 -8.77 7.29
CA VAL A 209 -2.94 -9.57 6.98
C VAL A 209 -3.36 -10.85 6.27
N LEU A 210 -2.70 -11.19 5.17
CA LEU A 210 -2.94 -12.44 4.45
C LEU A 210 -2.60 -13.63 5.36
N ASP A 211 -3.48 -14.62 5.37
CA ASP A 211 -3.25 -15.86 6.12
C ASP A 211 -2.03 -16.61 5.56
N ALA A 212 -1.11 -16.99 6.44
CA ALA A 212 0.17 -17.59 6.04
C ALA A 212 0.00 -19.01 5.44
N GLU A 213 -0.96 -19.80 5.94
CA GLU A 213 -1.27 -21.13 5.39
C GLU A 213 -1.80 -20.99 3.96
N PHE A 214 -2.71 -20.03 3.76
CA PHE A 214 -3.22 -19.75 2.42
C PHE A 214 -2.12 -19.20 1.49
N ALA A 215 -1.23 -18.34 1.96
CA ALA A 215 -0.13 -17.82 1.16
C ALA A 215 0.79 -18.94 0.64
N GLN A 216 1.13 -19.91 1.49
CA GLN A 216 1.91 -21.10 1.11
C GLN A 216 1.14 -21.97 0.10
N TYR A 217 -0.14 -22.22 0.34
CA TYR A 217 -0.99 -22.93 -0.61
C TYR A 217 -1.05 -22.20 -1.95
N LEU A 218 -1.23 -20.88 -1.94
CA LEU A 218 -1.33 -20.05 -3.15
C LEU A 218 -0.06 -20.12 -4.01
N ARG A 219 1.13 -20.08 -3.37
CA ARG A 219 2.39 -20.22 -4.09
C ARG A 219 2.48 -21.58 -4.78
N GLN A 220 2.22 -22.66 -4.06
CA GLN A 220 2.23 -24.02 -4.62
C GLN A 220 1.19 -24.19 -5.74
N PHE A 221 0.00 -23.66 -5.55
CA PHE A 221 -1.06 -23.68 -6.53
C PHE A 221 -0.66 -22.96 -7.83
N CYS A 222 -0.07 -21.78 -7.72
CA CYS A 222 0.43 -21.02 -8.87
C CYS A 222 1.52 -21.80 -9.63
N ASP A 223 2.45 -22.43 -8.91
CA ASP A 223 3.51 -23.25 -9.51
C ASP A 223 2.94 -24.45 -10.27
N GLN A 224 1.97 -25.17 -9.67
CA GLN A 224 1.33 -26.35 -10.28
C GLN A 224 0.56 -26.04 -11.57
N HIS A 225 -0.10 -24.86 -11.62
CA HIS A 225 -0.95 -24.46 -12.74
C HIS A 225 -0.24 -23.54 -13.75
N GLY A 226 1.02 -23.18 -13.52
CA GLY A 226 1.75 -22.19 -14.35
C GLY A 226 1.07 -20.83 -14.35
N ILE A 227 0.47 -20.43 -13.23
CA ILE A 227 -0.13 -19.13 -12.99
C ILE A 227 0.90 -18.22 -12.33
N LEU A 228 1.04 -16.98 -12.75
CA LEU A 228 2.01 -16.06 -12.16
C LEU A 228 1.44 -15.43 -10.88
N LEU A 229 2.21 -15.48 -9.80
CA LEU A 229 1.88 -14.83 -8.53
C LEU A 229 2.42 -13.40 -8.53
N ILE A 230 1.52 -12.42 -8.46
CA ILE A 230 1.83 -11.00 -8.33
C ILE A 230 1.61 -10.59 -6.87
N LEU A 231 2.68 -10.17 -6.19
CA LEU A 231 2.56 -9.59 -4.85
C LEU A 231 2.56 -8.06 -4.95
N ASP A 232 1.49 -7.44 -4.45
CA ASP A 232 1.36 -5.99 -4.39
C ASP A 232 1.87 -5.47 -3.05
N GLU A 233 3.11 -5.01 -3.06
CA GLU A 233 3.80 -4.40 -1.91
C GLU A 233 3.83 -2.87 -1.98
N ILE A 234 2.95 -2.27 -2.77
CA ILE A 234 2.90 -0.82 -2.95
C ILE A 234 2.70 -0.10 -1.61
N GLN A 235 1.91 -0.67 -0.68
CA GLN A 235 1.69 -0.07 0.63
C GLN A 235 2.44 -0.76 1.77
N SER A 236 2.59 -2.06 1.72
CA SER A 236 3.18 -2.89 2.78
C SER A 236 4.71 -2.92 2.76
N GLY A 237 5.33 -2.60 1.63
CA GLY A 237 6.78 -2.60 1.45
C GLY A 237 7.53 -1.45 2.14
N PHE A 238 8.83 -1.44 1.95
CA PHE A 238 9.75 -0.41 2.45
C PHE A 238 9.68 -0.22 3.97
N GLY A 239 9.72 -1.33 4.71
CA GLY A 239 9.84 -1.32 6.17
C GLY A 239 8.52 -1.18 6.92
N ARG A 240 7.38 -0.93 6.25
CA ARG A 240 6.10 -0.63 6.89
C ARG A 240 5.63 -1.70 7.88
N THR A 241 5.94 -2.96 7.64
CA THR A 241 5.54 -4.10 8.47
C THR A 241 6.65 -4.63 9.39
N GLY A 242 7.82 -3.96 9.43
CA GLY A 242 9.00 -4.38 10.22
C GLY A 242 10.00 -5.26 9.46
N LYS A 243 9.63 -5.73 8.28
CA LYS A 243 10.53 -6.34 7.30
C LYS A 243 10.68 -5.39 6.11
N ARG A 244 11.67 -5.61 5.24
CA ARG A 244 11.82 -4.81 4.01
C ARG A 244 10.54 -4.88 3.19
N PHE A 245 9.97 -6.08 3.07
CA PHE A 245 8.71 -6.38 2.40
C PHE A 245 7.85 -7.32 3.23
N ALA A 246 6.53 -7.19 3.14
CA ALA A 246 5.60 -7.98 3.95
C ALA A 246 5.57 -9.45 3.55
N PHE A 247 5.92 -9.82 2.31
CA PHE A 247 5.99 -11.22 1.88
C PHE A 247 7.00 -12.04 2.68
N GLU A 248 8.00 -11.40 3.32
CA GLU A 248 8.96 -12.07 4.19
C GLU A 248 8.29 -12.72 5.41
N HIS A 249 7.15 -12.15 5.90
CA HIS A 249 6.37 -12.75 6.98
C HIS A 249 5.63 -14.01 6.53
N LEU A 250 5.34 -14.13 5.23
CA LEU A 250 4.58 -15.24 4.65
C LEU A 250 5.49 -16.39 4.17
N GLY A 251 6.81 -16.14 4.03
CA GLY A 251 7.78 -17.12 3.56
C GLY A 251 7.55 -17.58 2.12
N ILE A 252 6.99 -16.72 1.28
CA ILE A 252 6.76 -16.99 -0.16
C ILE A 252 7.51 -15.97 -1.01
N GLU A 253 7.80 -16.31 -2.27
CA GLU A 253 8.41 -15.39 -3.23
C GLU A 253 7.47 -15.11 -4.40
N PRO A 254 7.43 -13.85 -4.90
CA PRO A 254 6.63 -13.49 -6.06
C PRO A 254 7.25 -13.95 -7.39
N ASP A 255 6.41 -14.10 -8.42
CA ASP A 255 6.88 -14.05 -9.80
C ASP A 255 7.00 -12.60 -10.29
N LEU A 256 6.07 -11.73 -9.85
CA LEU A 256 6.11 -10.28 -10.05
C LEU A 256 5.84 -9.56 -8.74
N LEU A 257 6.59 -8.49 -8.48
CA LEU A 257 6.49 -7.66 -7.29
C LEU A 257 6.19 -6.21 -7.69
N LEU A 258 5.15 -5.64 -7.10
CA LEU A 258 4.74 -4.26 -7.35
C LEU A 258 5.19 -3.35 -6.22
N LEU A 259 5.83 -2.25 -6.56
CA LEU A 259 6.40 -1.27 -5.66
C LEU A 259 5.84 0.14 -5.95
N GLY A 260 5.72 0.95 -4.92
CA GLY A 260 5.24 2.31 -5.04
C GLY A 260 5.31 3.06 -3.70
N LYS A 261 4.48 4.08 -3.55
CA LYS A 261 4.35 4.86 -2.30
C LYS A 261 5.69 5.23 -1.66
N SER A 262 6.13 4.49 -0.66
CA SER A 262 7.34 4.82 0.13
C SER A 262 8.66 4.63 -0.61
N ILE A 263 8.65 4.08 -1.81
CA ILE A 263 9.85 3.85 -2.63
C ILE A 263 10.72 5.12 -2.80
N ALA A 264 10.10 6.30 -2.89
CA ALA A 264 10.81 7.55 -3.17
C ALA A 264 10.46 8.71 -2.21
N GLY A 265 9.96 8.41 -1.00
CA GLY A 265 9.77 9.40 0.07
C GLY A 265 8.91 10.61 -0.32
N GLY A 266 7.88 10.41 -1.14
CA GLY A 266 6.94 11.43 -1.58
C GLY A 266 7.07 11.83 -3.05
N MET A 267 8.18 11.49 -3.74
CA MET A 267 8.30 11.70 -5.19
C MET A 267 7.50 10.63 -5.95
N PRO A 268 6.78 11.00 -7.04
CA PRO A 268 6.06 10.05 -7.86
C PRO A 268 7.00 9.00 -8.48
N LEU A 269 6.91 7.78 -7.98
CA LEU A 269 7.69 6.63 -8.46
C LEU A 269 6.97 5.34 -8.09
N GLY A 270 7.08 4.36 -8.95
CA GLY A 270 6.76 2.96 -8.71
C GLY A 270 7.75 2.07 -9.43
N ALA A 271 7.64 0.77 -9.22
CA ALA A 271 8.40 -0.22 -9.98
C ALA A 271 7.57 -1.51 -10.13
N MET A 272 7.77 -2.20 -11.24
CA MET A 272 7.35 -3.57 -11.43
C MET A 272 8.63 -4.40 -11.61
N MET A 273 8.89 -5.28 -10.64
CA MET A 273 10.02 -6.20 -10.61
C MET A 273 9.52 -7.62 -10.87
N ALA A 274 10.29 -8.43 -11.56
CA ALA A 274 9.87 -9.80 -11.89
C ALA A 274 11.07 -10.71 -12.12
N LYS A 275 10.82 -12.01 -12.16
CA LYS A 275 11.84 -13.01 -12.54
C LYS A 275 12.36 -12.73 -13.96
N ALA A 276 13.68 -12.79 -14.14
CA ALA A 276 14.35 -12.38 -15.39
C ALA A 276 13.86 -13.14 -16.65
N GLU A 277 13.46 -14.39 -16.49
CA GLU A 277 12.95 -15.21 -17.58
C GLU A 277 11.67 -14.64 -18.22
N LEU A 278 10.85 -13.90 -17.47
CA LEU A 278 9.61 -13.32 -17.97
C LEU A 278 9.83 -12.20 -19.02
N PHE A 279 11.05 -11.68 -19.11
CA PHE A 279 11.38 -10.63 -20.09
C PHE A 279 12.09 -11.14 -21.34
N LYS A 280 12.61 -12.41 -21.33
CA LYS A 280 13.49 -12.94 -22.40
C LYS A 280 12.87 -12.87 -23.81
N THR A 281 11.58 -13.08 -23.93
CA THR A 281 10.88 -13.13 -25.20
C THR A 281 9.98 -11.93 -25.48
N MET A 282 9.91 -10.98 -24.54
CA MET A 282 9.10 -9.78 -24.73
C MET A 282 9.70 -8.85 -25.79
N PRO A 283 8.88 -8.30 -26.70
CA PRO A 283 9.36 -7.37 -27.72
C PRO A 283 10.00 -6.13 -27.09
N LYS A 284 11.14 -5.70 -27.63
CA LYS A 284 11.75 -4.43 -27.24
C LYS A 284 10.78 -3.27 -27.48
N GLY A 285 10.64 -2.37 -26.50
CA GLY A 285 9.72 -1.24 -26.55
C GLY A 285 8.28 -1.56 -26.14
N SER A 286 7.96 -2.81 -25.74
CA SER A 286 6.63 -3.16 -25.22
C SER A 286 6.36 -2.58 -23.81
N LEU A 287 7.43 -2.24 -23.09
CA LEU A 287 7.40 -1.59 -21.78
C LEU A 287 8.13 -0.24 -21.84
N GLY A 288 7.67 0.72 -21.04
CA GLY A 288 8.29 2.03 -20.95
C GLY A 288 7.29 3.14 -20.57
N GLY A 289 7.80 4.35 -20.46
CA GLY A 289 7.01 5.55 -20.15
C GLY A 289 7.90 6.79 -20.20
N THR A 290 7.39 7.91 -20.68
CA THR A 290 8.16 9.15 -20.85
C THR A 290 8.80 9.61 -19.53
N TYR A 291 8.05 9.55 -18.43
CA TYR A 291 8.51 10.00 -17.11
C TYR A 291 8.97 8.84 -16.19
N SER A 292 8.85 7.59 -16.66
CA SER A 292 9.23 6.41 -15.88
C SER A 292 10.68 6.47 -15.43
N GLY A 293 10.90 6.39 -14.12
CA GLY A 293 12.23 6.50 -13.55
C GLY A 293 12.83 7.90 -13.67
N ASN A 294 12.03 8.96 -13.44
CA ASN A 294 12.53 10.32 -13.35
C ASN A 294 13.78 10.39 -12.47
N PRO A 295 14.90 11.03 -12.93
CA PRO A 295 16.17 11.00 -12.22
C PRO A 295 16.11 11.59 -10.82
N VAL A 296 15.24 12.58 -10.57
CA VAL A 296 15.06 13.19 -9.25
C VAL A 296 14.38 12.22 -8.30
N ALA A 297 13.34 11.51 -8.78
CA ALA A 297 12.66 10.48 -8.01
C ALA A 297 13.59 9.27 -7.76
N CYS A 298 14.42 8.88 -8.72
CA CYS A 298 15.43 7.83 -8.55
C CYS A 298 16.47 8.19 -7.47
N ALA A 299 16.93 9.42 -7.45
CA ALA A 299 17.88 9.88 -6.43
C ALA A 299 17.26 9.86 -5.02
N ALA A 300 16.00 10.25 -4.89
CA ALA A 300 15.25 10.12 -3.65
C ALA A 300 15.13 8.66 -3.21
N ALA A 301 14.77 7.75 -4.14
CA ALA A 301 14.60 6.34 -3.86
C ALA A 301 15.90 5.65 -3.45
N LEU A 302 17.03 5.99 -4.05
CA LEU A 302 18.36 5.49 -3.65
C LEU A 302 18.65 5.83 -2.18
N GLU A 303 18.33 7.04 -1.75
CA GLU A 303 18.53 7.44 -0.35
C GLU A 303 17.54 6.73 0.60
N ILE A 304 16.29 6.51 0.17
CA ILE A 304 15.30 5.70 0.93
C ILE A 304 15.83 4.27 1.14
N ILE A 305 16.29 3.59 0.09
CA ILE A 305 16.83 2.22 0.19
C ILE A 305 18.00 2.19 1.17
N LYS A 306 18.93 3.14 1.06
CA LYS A 306 20.08 3.24 1.96
C LYS A 306 19.66 3.40 3.42
N LEU A 307 18.69 4.27 3.72
CA LEU A 307 18.18 4.50 5.06
C LEU A 307 17.42 3.31 5.63
N LEU A 308 16.79 2.49 4.77
CA LEU A 308 16.03 1.30 5.16
C LEU A 308 16.85 -0.01 5.06
N SER A 309 18.14 0.06 4.74
CA SER A 309 18.98 -1.14 4.56
C SER A 309 19.30 -1.86 5.87
N ASP A 310 19.28 -1.16 7.01
CA ASP A 310 19.52 -1.75 8.32
C ASP A 310 18.27 -2.45 8.87
N ALA A 311 18.19 -3.77 8.63
CA ALA A 311 17.05 -4.59 9.03
C ALA A 311 16.76 -4.56 10.54
N PRO A 312 17.74 -4.62 11.46
CA PRO A 312 17.47 -4.47 12.90
C PRO A 312 16.79 -3.15 13.26
N THR A 313 17.18 -2.05 12.64
CA THR A 313 16.54 -0.74 12.85
C THR A 313 15.10 -0.73 12.36
N LEU A 314 14.79 -1.33 11.19
CA LEU A 314 13.43 -1.46 10.69
C LEU A 314 12.54 -2.26 11.64
N GLU A 315 13.03 -3.41 12.07
CA GLU A 315 12.31 -4.28 12.98
C GLU A 315 12.04 -3.58 14.32
N LYS A 316 13.04 -2.87 14.85
CA LYS A 316 12.90 -2.10 16.08
C LYS A 316 11.83 -1.00 15.95
N TRP A 317 11.87 -0.19 14.90
CA TRP A 317 10.89 0.89 14.70
C TRP A 317 9.46 0.35 14.62
N ALA A 318 9.26 -0.71 13.83
CA ALA A 318 7.94 -1.31 13.67
C ALA A 318 7.45 -1.97 14.97
N THR A 319 8.32 -2.65 15.70
CA THR A 319 7.99 -3.29 16.99
C THR A 319 7.67 -2.24 18.07
N ASP A 320 8.46 -1.18 18.16
CA ASP A 320 8.19 -0.08 19.10
C ASP A 320 6.84 0.58 18.82
N TYR A 321 6.54 0.81 17.53
CA TYR A 321 5.26 1.35 17.07
C TYR A 321 4.09 0.42 17.43
N GLU A 322 4.21 -0.85 17.06
CA GLU A 322 3.19 -1.88 17.31
C GLU A 322 2.89 -2.03 18.81
N ASN A 323 3.91 -2.11 19.65
CA ASN A 323 3.77 -2.25 21.10
C ASN A 323 3.01 -1.07 21.70
N ARG A 324 3.29 0.17 21.26
CA ARG A 324 2.60 1.37 21.75
C ARG A 324 1.13 1.37 21.33
N VAL A 325 0.85 1.08 20.07
CA VAL A 325 -0.52 0.95 19.58
C VAL A 325 -1.28 -0.14 20.36
N GLN A 326 -0.65 -1.29 20.58
CA GLN A 326 -1.24 -2.40 21.35
C GLN A 326 -1.55 -2.00 22.80
N GLN A 327 -0.65 -1.26 23.46
CA GLN A 327 -0.85 -0.78 24.84
C GLN A 327 -2.07 0.17 24.92
N HIS A 328 -2.17 1.15 24.02
CA HIS A 328 -3.32 2.05 23.98
C HIS A 328 -4.62 1.31 23.65
N TYR A 329 -4.59 0.38 22.69
CA TYR A 329 -5.74 -0.46 22.36
C TYR A 329 -6.25 -1.26 23.57
N GLN A 330 -5.35 -1.90 24.33
CA GLN A 330 -5.72 -2.61 25.57
C GLN A 330 -6.33 -1.68 26.61
N GLN A 331 -5.80 -0.46 26.77
CA GLN A 331 -6.37 0.55 27.67
C GLN A 331 -7.79 0.94 27.25
N TRP A 332 -8.06 1.15 25.97
CA TRP A 332 -9.40 1.45 25.46
C TRP A 332 -10.40 0.32 25.72
N GLN A 333 -9.95 -0.93 25.57
CA GLN A 333 -10.78 -2.10 25.91
C GLN A 333 -11.06 -2.17 27.42
N GLN A 334 -10.08 -1.93 28.26
CA GLN A 334 -10.24 -1.90 29.72
C GLN A 334 -11.16 -0.77 30.20
N GLN A 335 -11.18 0.35 29.50
CA GLN A 335 -12.11 1.47 29.73
C GLN A 335 -13.54 1.17 29.28
N GLY A 336 -13.78 0.04 28.62
CA GLY A 336 -15.11 -0.37 28.15
C GLY A 336 -15.60 0.42 26.94
N LEU A 337 -14.72 0.94 26.09
CA LEU A 337 -15.09 1.67 24.87
C LEU A 337 -15.72 0.68 23.86
N SER A 338 -17.05 0.51 23.94
CA SER A 338 -17.80 -0.55 23.24
C SER A 338 -17.77 -0.44 21.71
N ILE A 339 -17.40 0.72 21.15
CA ILE A 339 -17.25 0.92 19.70
C ILE A 339 -15.92 0.39 19.17
N VAL A 340 -14.93 0.17 20.04
CA VAL A 340 -13.59 -0.32 19.66
C VAL A 340 -13.66 -1.83 19.41
N GLY A 341 -13.68 -2.20 18.14
CA GLY A 341 -13.63 -3.58 17.66
C GLY A 341 -12.20 -4.13 17.63
N ARG A 342 -11.83 -4.79 16.56
CA ARG A 342 -10.52 -5.45 16.42
C ARG A 342 -9.40 -4.45 16.12
N LEU A 343 -8.20 -4.80 16.59
CA LEU A 343 -6.94 -4.22 16.12
C LEU A 343 -6.41 -5.09 14.99
N THR A 344 -6.30 -4.52 13.77
CA THR A 344 -5.85 -5.22 12.56
C THR A 344 -4.41 -4.86 12.19
N GLY A 345 -3.80 -5.65 11.31
CA GLY A 345 -2.51 -5.36 10.71
C GLY A 345 -1.30 -5.83 11.51
N ILE A 346 -0.10 -5.48 11.04
CA ILE A 346 1.20 -5.90 11.56
C ILE A 346 2.21 -4.75 11.51
N GLY A 347 3.12 -4.71 12.47
CA GLY A 347 4.17 -3.70 12.57
C GLY A 347 3.59 -2.29 12.68
N ALA A 348 4.05 -1.37 11.83
CA ALA A 348 3.55 0.00 11.77
C ALA A 348 2.41 0.21 10.73
N MET A 349 1.77 -0.87 10.29
CA MET A 349 0.57 -0.85 9.45
C MET A 349 -0.61 -1.37 10.26
N ARG A 350 -1.18 -0.51 11.13
CA ARG A 350 -2.22 -0.91 12.11
C ARG A 350 -3.55 -0.22 11.84
N GLY A 351 -4.65 -0.96 12.08
CA GLY A 351 -6.02 -0.44 11.94
C GLY A 351 -6.85 -0.69 13.19
N ILE A 352 -7.69 0.27 13.56
CA ILE A 352 -8.71 0.12 14.61
C ILE A 352 -10.07 -0.02 13.95
N GLU A 353 -10.66 -1.18 14.05
CA GLU A 353 -12.04 -1.40 13.61
C GLU A 353 -13.01 -0.72 14.57
N LEU A 354 -13.98 0.01 14.03
CA LEU A 354 -15.12 0.52 14.78
C LEU A 354 -16.33 -0.36 14.49
N ARG A 355 -16.86 -0.99 15.53
CA ARG A 355 -17.99 -1.91 15.41
C ARG A 355 -18.89 -1.83 16.63
N HIS A 356 -20.17 -1.69 16.39
CA HIS A 356 -21.17 -1.73 17.46
C HIS A 356 -21.29 -3.15 18.06
N PRO A 357 -21.78 -3.27 19.30
CA PRO A 357 -22.02 -4.60 19.93
C PRO A 357 -22.99 -5.49 19.15
N ASP A 358 -23.90 -4.90 18.36
CA ASP A 358 -24.83 -5.62 17.47
C ASP A 358 -24.20 -6.05 16.15
N GLY A 359 -22.90 -5.81 15.94
CA GLY A 359 -22.14 -6.18 14.76
C GLY A 359 -22.16 -5.17 13.62
N ARG A 360 -22.89 -4.05 13.71
CA ARG A 360 -22.90 -3.00 12.68
C ARG A 360 -21.55 -2.25 12.62
N PRO A 361 -21.07 -1.87 11.43
CA PRO A 361 -19.87 -1.06 11.29
C PRO A 361 -20.10 0.37 11.77
N GLY A 362 -19.16 0.92 12.53
CA GLY A 362 -19.17 2.28 13.08
C GLY A 362 -18.76 3.35 12.05
N THR A 363 -19.44 3.39 10.90
CA THR A 363 -19.12 4.31 9.80
C THR A 363 -19.43 5.76 10.12
N ALA A 364 -20.55 6.02 10.78
CA ALA A 364 -20.96 7.36 11.18
C ALA A 364 -20.06 7.89 12.30
N GLU A 365 -19.75 7.04 13.25
CA GLU A 365 -18.85 7.33 14.38
C GLU A 365 -17.43 7.64 13.87
N LEU A 366 -16.94 6.87 12.89
CA LEU A 366 -15.65 7.21 12.29
C LEU A 366 -15.63 8.60 11.66
N ALA A 367 -16.68 8.99 10.97
CA ALA A 367 -16.76 10.34 10.39
C ALA A 367 -16.72 11.44 11.47
N GLN A 368 -17.34 11.21 12.63
CA GLN A 368 -17.29 12.12 13.78
C GLN A 368 -15.87 12.15 14.38
N ILE A 369 -15.25 10.98 14.61
CA ILE A 369 -13.88 10.87 15.13
C ILE A 369 -12.88 11.60 14.24
N LEU A 370 -12.97 11.48 12.91
CA LEU A 370 -12.08 12.19 11.98
C LEU A 370 -12.14 13.71 12.16
N ASN A 371 -13.34 14.26 12.38
CA ASN A 371 -13.53 15.68 12.61
C ASN A 371 -12.98 16.11 13.98
N GLN A 372 -13.35 15.41 15.06
CA GLN A 372 -12.88 15.70 16.42
C GLN A 372 -11.36 15.60 16.53
N ALA A 373 -10.76 14.53 15.95
CA ALA A 373 -9.31 14.34 15.94
C ALA A 373 -8.59 15.49 15.23
N ARG A 374 -9.10 15.93 14.05
CA ARG A 374 -8.54 17.08 13.33
C ARG A 374 -8.62 18.37 14.15
N GLU A 375 -9.75 18.61 14.84
CA GLU A 375 -9.90 19.79 15.73
C GLU A 375 -8.87 19.75 16.87
N LYS A 376 -8.57 18.56 17.39
CA LYS A 376 -7.55 18.34 18.44
C LYS A 376 -6.11 18.24 17.88
N GLY A 377 -5.90 18.39 16.57
CA GLY A 377 -4.56 18.38 15.96
C GLY A 377 -4.04 17.00 15.56
N LEU A 378 -4.92 16.03 15.27
CA LEU A 378 -4.56 14.72 14.75
C LEU A 378 -5.25 14.46 13.41
N LEU A 379 -4.47 14.07 12.38
CA LEU A 379 -5.00 13.66 11.08
C LEU A 379 -5.07 12.14 10.99
N LEU A 380 -6.25 11.63 10.62
CA LEU A 380 -6.56 10.20 10.49
C LEU A 380 -7.22 9.93 9.14
N MET A 381 -7.23 8.68 8.70
CA MET A 381 -7.88 8.29 7.45
C MET A 381 -8.69 7.00 7.61
N PRO A 382 -9.89 6.91 6.98
CA PRO A 382 -10.71 5.70 7.04
C PRO A 382 -10.27 4.65 6.03
N SER A 383 -10.59 3.38 6.33
CA SER A 383 -10.47 2.22 5.43
C SER A 383 -11.56 1.18 5.74
N GLY A 384 -11.43 0.00 5.13
CA GLY A 384 -12.42 -1.07 5.22
C GLY A 384 -13.57 -0.91 4.23
N SER A 385 -14.30 -1.99 3.98
CA SER A 385 -15.41 -2.03 3.02
C SER A 385 -16.49 -0.98 3.30
N SER A 386 -16.79 -0.77 4.58
CA SER A 386 -17.78 0.21 5.07
C SER A 386 -17.14 1.49 5.62
N ARG A 387 -15.84 1.75 5.37
CA ARG A 387 -15.12 2.92 5.89
C ARG A 387 -15.23 3.04 7.43
N HIS A 388 -15.07 1.94 8.14
CA HIS A 388 -15.23 1.82 9.59
C HIS A 388 -13.94 1.42 10.32
N ILE A 389 -12.80 1.45 9.61
CA ILE A 389 -11.48 1.16 10.16
C ILE A 389 -10.62 2.41 10.12
N ILE A 390 -10.09 2.82 11.25
CA ILE A 390 -9.14 3.93 11.38
C ILE A 390 -7.77 3.43 10.99
N ARG A 391 -7.11 4.08 10.02
CA ARG A 391 -5.72 3.79 9.65
C ARG A 391 -4.77 4.51 10.60
N LEU A 392 -3.80 3.76 11.12
CA LEU A 392 -2.66 4.28 11.86
C LEU A 392 -1.40 4.09 11.00
N LEU A 393 -1.01 5.12 10.27
CA LEU A 393 0.08 5.11 9.27
C LEU A 393 1.16 6.16 9.57
N ALA A 394 1.36 6.55 10.82
CA ALA A 394 2.43 7.49 11.15
C ALA A 394 3.80 7.00 10.60
N PRO A 395 4.77 7.89 10.39
CA PRO A 395 6.11 7.49 9.97
C PRO A 395 6.75 6.48 10.92
N LEU A 396 7.60 5.59 10.42
CA LEU A 396 8.43 4.69 11.25
C LEU A 396 9.34 5.46 12.20
N THR A 397 9.73 6.67 11.79
CA THR A 397 10.61 7.58 12.51
C THR A 397 9.87 8.52 13.47
N ILE A 398 8.58 8.28 13.73
CA ILE A 398 7.81 9.07 14.69
C ILE A 398 8.42 8.94 16.09
N GLU A 399 8.54 10.06 16.79
CA GLU A 399 8.98 10.06 18.18
C GLU A 399 7.93 9.42 19.08
N ALA A 400 8.40 8.63 20.05
CA ALA A 400 7.53 7.89 20.97
C ALA A 400 6.46 8.75 21.65
N ASP A 401 6.87 9.93 22.19
CA ASP A 401 5.95 10.85 22.86
C ASP A 401 4.91 11.45 21.90
N THR A 402 5.30 11.68 20.65
CA THR A 402 4.39 12.15 19.60
C THR A 402 3.37 11.08 19.21
N LEU A 403 3.80 9.82 19.09
CA LEU A 403 2.90 8.69 18.83
C LEU A 403 1.90 8.53 19.96
N ASP A 404 2.38 8.50 21.21
CA ASP A 404 1.52 8.38 22.39
C ASP A 404 0.56 9.57 22.54
N HIS A 405 1.00 10.78 22.16
CA HIS A 405 0.12 11.96 22.16
C HIS A 405 -1.01 11.80 21.13
N GLY A 406 -0.71 11.39 19.91
CA GLY A 406 -1.71 11.12 18.88
C GLY A 406 -2.69 10.01 19.29
N LEU A 407 -2.19 8.93 19.91
CA LEU A 407 -3.03 7.83 20.39
C LEU A 407 -3.92 8.26 21.58
N ARG A 408 -3.47 9.15 22.48
CA ARG A 408 -4.32 9.75 23.52
C ARG A 408 -5.44 10.60 22.91
N ILE A 409 -5.13 11.45 21.91
CA ILE A 409 -6.16 12.23 21.19
C ILE A 409 -7.21 11.29 20.59
N LEU A 410 -6.77 10.19 19.96
CA LEU A 410 -7.67 9.19 19.41
C LEU A 410 -8.54 8.55 20.50
N GLY A 411 -7.96 8.15 21.62
CA GLY A 411 -8.67 7.57 22.76
C GLY A 411 -9.76 8.50 23.30
N ASP A 412 -9.46 9.80 23.45
CA ASP A 412 -10.44 10.82 23.85
C ASP A 412 -11.58 10.97 22.82
N CYS A 413 -11.30 10.81 21.52
CA CYS A 413 -12.34 10.84 20.49
C CYS A 413 -13.21 9.59 20.51
N LEU A 414 -12.60 8.41 20.75
CA LEU A 414 -13.31 7.14 20.89
C LEU A 414 -14.25 7.11 22.12
N ALA A 415 -13.85 7.75 23.22
CA ALA A 415 -14.66 7.83 24.46
C ALA A 415 -15.86 8.76 24.33
N ASN A 416 -15.89 9.63 23.32
CA ASN A 416 -16.97 10.60 23.07
C ASN A 416 -17.87 10.18 21.88
N CYS A 417 -17.86 8.91 21.50
CA CYS A 417 -18.67 8.33 20.42
C CYS A 417 -19.88 7.53 20.91
#